data_83c12abbe51bad0b4b404bea2c25447a
#
_entry.id   83c12abbe51bad0b4b404bea2c25447a
#
_cell.length_a   1.000
_cell.length_b   1.000
_cell.length_c   1.000
_cell.angle_alpha   90.00
_cell.angle_beta   90.00
_cell.angle_gamma   90.00
#
_symmetry.space_group_name_H-M   'P 1'
#
loop_
_entity.id
_entity.type
_entity.pdbx_description
1 polymer ?
#
loop_
_entity_poly.entity_id
_entity_poly.type
_entity_poly.pdbx_seq_one_letter_code
_entity_poly.pdbx_strand_id
1 'polypeptide(L)'
;MPQYNRAELGRMATESGFVRDTFEKVLRLKEILRFMNEDEFLREHLLLKGGTAINLTVFNLPRLSVDIDMDYTPNDTREDMLECREKITNVIKEYMESEGYLLSDASRFSHSLDAFHYNYQNAGGNKDMIKIELNYSLRAHIFEPVYRSILPSAFDDGLKIRMVNPMEIFAAKGNALITRAAARDLYDWCNMLSEGLFEEQRDLFRKCFLFYMTISADTLNKSFDTSAIDTLDFNKIRRDLFPVLNKKDNFQLDERKKIAKNYISDLMVLTTKEKEYLDRFEEKKYMPELLFEDAEIVERVKNHPMALWKCKE
;
A
#
# COMPACT_ATOMS: atom_id res chain seq x y z
N MET A 1 -6.77 5.67 -24.85
CA MET A 1 -7.44 4.80 -23.84
C MET A 1 -7.62 3.41 -24.43
N PRO A 2 -7.21 2.35 -23.75
CA PRO A 2 -7.42 0.99 -24.20
C PRO A 2 -8.93 0.73 -24.40
N GLN A 3 -9.28 0.24 -25.57
CA GLN A 3 -10.66 -0.16 -25.86
C GLN A 3 -10.81 -1.65 -25.56
N TYR A 4 -11.58 -1.97 -24.53
CA TYR A 4 -11.85 -3.35 -24.16
C TYR A 4 -13.19 -3.81 -24.73
N ASN A 5 -13.21 -5.03 -25.30
CA ASN A 5 -14.45 -5.65 -25.72
C ASN A 5 -15.24 -6.12 -24.48
N ARG A 6 -16.49 -5.64 -24.34
CA ARG A 6 -17.34 -5.93 -23.18
C ARG A 6 -17.58 -7.43 -22.97
N ALA A 7 -17.76 -8.21 -24.04
CA ALA A 7 -18.03 -9.64 -23.94
C ALA A 7 -16.78 -10.42 -23.52
N GLU A 8 -15.62 -10.03 -24.06
CA GLU A 8 -14.33 -10.62 -23.69
C GLU A 8 -13.97 -10.33 -22.24
N LEU A 9 -14.08 -9.07 -21.79
CA LEU A 9 -13.93 -8.70 -20.39
C LEU A 9 -14.85 -9.49 -19.46
N GLY A 10 -16.12 -9.67 -19.87
CA GLY A 10 -17.09 -10.44 -19.11
C GLY A 10 -16.67 -11.90 -18.93
N ARG A 11 -16.11 -12.52 -19.98
CA ARG A 11 -15.57 -13.88 -19.93
C ARG A 11 -14.34 -13.95 -19.01
N MET A 12 -13.33 -13.09 -19.23
CA MET A 12 -12.10 -13.05 -18.42
C MET A 12 -12.41 -12.84 -16.93
N ALA A 13 -13.28 -11.89 -16.61
CA ALA A 13 -13.70 -11.60 -15.24
C ALA A 13 -14.41 -12.78 -14.57
N THR A 14 -15.28 -13.49 -15.33
CA THR A 14 -16.01 -14.67 -14.85
C THR A 14 -15.07 -15.83 -14.58
N GLU A 15 -14.14 -16.11 -15.48
CA GLU A 15 -13.11 -17.14 -15.34
C GLU A 15 -12.21 -16.86 -14.14
N SER A 16 -11.86 -15.59 -13.93
CA SER A 16 -11.06 -15.13 -12.79
C SER A 16 -11.85 -15.01 -11.49
N GLY A 17 -13.17 -15.15 -11.51
CA GLY A 17 -14.04 -15.08 -10.31
C GLY A 17 -14.35 -13.68 -9.82
N PHE A 18 -14.30 -12.65 -10.67
CA PHE A 18 -14.52 -11.25 -10.28
C PHE A 18 -15.70 -10.58 -10.97
N VAL A 19 -16.02 -9.37 -10.53
CA VAL A 19 -16.98 -8.48 -11.20
C VAL A 19 -16.30 -7.81 -12.40
N ARG A 20 -16.95 -7.79 -13.56
CA ARG A 20 -16.41 -7.27 -14.83
C ARG A 20 -15.85 -5.84 -14.70
N ASP A 21 -16.63 -4.92 -14.15
CA ASP A 21 -16.26 -3.50 -14.14
C ASP A 21 -15.05 -3.26 -13.21
N THR A 22 -14.98 -3.97 -12.09
CA THR A 22 -13.81 -3.94 -11.18
C THR A 22 -12.58 -4.60 -11.83
N PHE A 23 -12.78 -5.70 -12.57
CA PHE A 23 -11.71 -6.37 -13.30
C PHE A 23 -11.14 -5.48 -14.42
N GLU A 24 -12.01 -4.79 -15.20
CA GLU A 24 -11.58 -3.79 -16.18
C GLU A 24 -10.74 -2.69 -15.55
N LYS A 25 -11.16 -2.20 -14.37
CA LYS A 25 -10.39 -1.18 -13.65
C LYS A 25 -8.96 -1.65 -13.37
N VAL A 26 -8.76 -2.88 -12.92
CA VAL A 26 -7.42 -3.43 -12.66
C VAL A 26 -6.59 -3.56 -13.93
N LEU A 27 -7.20 -3.94 -15.07
CA LEU A 27 -6.50 -3.91 -16.36
C LEU A 27 -6.00 -2.50 -16.71
N ARG A 28 -6.84 -1.48 -16.50
CA ARG A 28 -6.46 -0.08 -16.72
C ARG A 28 -5.34 0.37 -15.78
N LEU A 29 -5.42 0.00 -14.50
CA LEU A 29 -4.35 0.26 -13.53
C LEU A 29 -3.03 -0.38 -13.97
N LYS A 30 -3.07 -1.60 -14.50
CA LYS A 30 -1.89 -2.28 -15.02
C LYS A 30 -1.23 -1.51 -16.18
N GLU A 31 -2.00 -0.98 -17.12
CA GLU A 31 -1.45 -0.18 -18.21
C GLU A 31 -0.84 1.13 -17.71
N ILE A 32 -1.47 1.79 -16.73
CA ILE A 32 -0.90 2.98 -16.08
C ILE A 32 0.41 2.63 -15.35
N LEU A 33 0.44 1.52 -14.63
CA LEU A 33 1.65 1.03 -13.95
C LEU A 33 2.75 0.67 -14.95
N ARG A 34 2.40 0.12 -16.11
CA ARG A 34 3.35 -0.12 -17.21
C ARG A 34 4.02 1.19 -17.60
N PHE A 35 3.22 2.20 -17.95
CA PHE A 35 3.74 3.53 -18.28
C PHE A 35 4.67 4.06 -17.18
N MET A 36 4.24 4.03 -15.90
CA MET A 36 5.03 4.53 -14.79
C MET A 36 6.36 3.76 -14.59
N ASN A 37 6.44 2.51 -15.00
CA ASN A 37 7.67 1.71 -14.89
C ASN A 37 8.55 1.76 -16.16
N GLU A 38 7.99 2.09 -17.31
CA GLU A 38 8.73 2.28 -18.57
C GLU A 38 9.32 3.68 -18.67
N ASP A 39 8.63 4.69 -18.14
CA ASP A 39 9.18 6.05 -18.01
C ASP A 39 10.31 6.05 -16.96
N GLU A 40 11.53 6.38 -17.39
CA GLU A 40 12.73 6.33 -16.57
C GLU A 40 12.63 7.27 -15.35
N PHE A 41 12.13 8.49 -15.57
CA PHE A 41 12.01 9.47 -14.50
C PHE A 41 11.00 9.04 -13.45
N LEU A 42 9.80 8.58 -13.85
CA LEU A 42 8.80 8.09 -12.91
C LEU A 42 9.27 6.84 -12.15
N ARG A 43 9.91 5.90 -12.87
CA ARG A 43 10.45 4.68 -12.28
C ARG A 43 11.51 4.97 -11.21
N GLU A 44 12.36 5.97 -11.41
CA GLU A 44 13.39 6.34 -10.44
C GLU A 44 12.83 7.04 -9.20
N HIS A 45 11.71 7.75 -9.34
CA HIS A 45 11.16 8.60 -8.28
C HIS A 45 9.92 8.05 -7.59
N LEU A 46 9.31 6.96 -8.08
CA LEU A 46 8.09 6.40 -7.51
C LEU A 46 8.22 4.90 -7.20
N LEU A 47 7.67 4.49 -6.07
CA LEU A 47 7.58 3.09 -5.65
C LEU A 47 6.11 2.69 -5.45
N LEU A 48 5.67 1.65 -6.14
CA LEU A 48 4.33 1.10 -5.91
C LEU A 48 4.25 0.50 -4.50
N LYS A 49 3.16 0.79 -3.80
CA LYS A 49 2.83 0.21 -2.50
C LYS A 49 1.36 -0.20 -2.39
N GLY A 50 0.93 -0.48 -1.17
CA GLY A 50 -0.48 -0.69 -0.87
C GLY A 50 -1.05 -2.00 -1.39
N GLY A 51 -2.37 -2.01 -1.56
CA GLY A 51 -3.11 -3.20 -1.96
C GLY A 51 -2.77 -3.69 -3.36
N THR A 52 -2.55 -2.78 -4.29
CA THR A 52 -2.24 -3.12 -5.69
C THR A 52 -0.89 -3.81 -5.79
N ALA A 53 0.13 -3.32 -5.07
CA ALA A 53 1.43 -3.97 -5.03
C ALA A 53 1.33 -5.43 -4.59
N ILE A 54 0.74 -5.69 -3.43
CA ILE A 54 0.71 -7.05 -2.86
C ILE A 54 -0.23 -8.01 -3.60
N ASN A 55 -1.38 -7.54 -4.09
CA ASN A 55 -2.34 -8.42 -4.77
C ASN A 55 -1.91 -8.79 -6.20
N LEU A 56 -1.07 -7.99 -6.83
CA LEU A 56 -0.52 -8.30 -8.16
C LEU A 56 0.82 -9.05 -8.12
N THR A 57 1.62 -8.88 -7.04
CA THR A 57 3.02 -9.33 -7.07
C THR A 57 3.45 -10.22 -5.91
N VAL A 58 2.66 -10.31 -4.86
CA VAL A 58 2.92 -11.18 -3.70
C VAL A 58 1.89 -12.28 -3.64
N PHE A 59 0.62 -11.93 -3.77
CA PHE A 59 -0.48 -12.87 -3.87
C PHE A 59 -0.89 -13.11 -5.32
N ASN A 60 -1.44 -14.28 -5.59
CA ASN A 60 -2.04 -14.56 -6.89
C ASN A 60 -3.51 -14.12 -6.92
N LEU A 61 -3.74 -12.80 -6.73
CA LEU A 61 -5.01 -12.14 -6.88
C LEU A 61 -6.16 -12.72 -6.01
N PRO A 62 -6.00 -12.83 -4.71
CA PRO A 62 -7.10 -13.29 -3.85
C PRO A 62 -8.25 -12.27 -3.83
N ARG A 63 -7.93 -11.00 -4.04
CA ARG A 63 -8.88 -9.91 -4.29
C ARG A 63 -8.32 -8.92 -5.30
N LEU A 64 -9.19 -8.13 -5.89
CA LEU A 64 -8.79 -6.98 -6.70
C LEU A 64 -8.36 -5.80 -5.81
N SER A 65 -7.45 -4.98 -6.29
CA SER A 65 -7.14 -3.66 -5.77
C SER A 65 -7.35 -2.63 -6.87
N VAL A 66 -7.99 -1.53 -6.54
CA VAL A 66 -8.58 -0.61 -7.52
C VAL A 66 -8.01 0.81 -7.48
N ASP A 67 -6.94 1.01 -6.70
CA ASP A 67 -6.24 2.27 -6.53
C ASP A 67 -4.74 2.07 -6.80
N ILE A 68 -4.04 3.09 -7.27
CA ILE A 68 -2.57 3.11 -7.36
C ILE A 68 -2.07 3.97 -6.20
N ASP A 69 -1.35 3.36 -5.28
CA ASP A 69 -0.68 4.03 -4.17
C ASP A 69 0.82 4.01 -4.40
N MET A 70 1.47 5.17 -4.42
CA MET A 70 2.91 5.30 -4.64
C MET A 70 3.55 6.11 -3.51
N ASP A 71 4.76 5.73 -3.13
CA ASP A 71 5.64 6.58 -2.35
C ASP A 71 6.68 7.24 -3.24
N TYR A 72 6.90 8.54 -3.03
CA TYR A 72 8.02 9.24 -3.61
C TYR A 72 9.34 8.72 -3.00
N THR A 73 10.35 8.59 -3.80
CA THR A 73 11.75 8.33 -3.45
C THR A 73 12.62 9.08 -4.46
N PRO A 74 13.80 9.57 -4.18
CA PRO A 74 14.69 9.37 -3.04
C PRO A 74 14.35 10.20 -1.79
N ASN A 75 15.11 10.01 -0.70
CA ASN A 75 15.03 10.83 0.51
C ASN A 75 15.92 12.08 0.37
N ASP A 76 15.55 12.95 -0.54
CA ASP A 76 16.23 14.21 -0.86
C ASP A 76 15.75 15.41 0.00
N THR A 77 16.22 16.61 -0.33
CA THR A 77 15.76 17.82 0.36
C THR A 77 14.31 18.12 0.04
N ARG A 78 13.68 19.01 0.82
CA ARG A 78 12.31 19.44 0.55
C ARG A 78 12.19 20.19 -0.77
N GLU A 79 13.18 21.01 -1.09
CA GLU A 79 13.26 21.81 -2.30
C GLU A 79 13.34 20.92 -3.55
N ASP A 80 14.26 19.97 -3.56
CA ASP A 80 14.42 19.01 -4.67
C ASP A 80 13.16 18.15 -4.85
N MET A 81 12.57 17.68 -3.74
CA MET A 81 11.32 16.94 -3.77
C MET A 81 10.17 17.76 -4.38
N LEU A 82 10.07 19.06 -4.09
CA LEU A 82 9.00 19.92 -4.66
C LEU A 82 9.20 20.11 -6.18
N GLU A 83 10.43 20.27 -6.64
CA GLU A 83 10.74 20.36 -8.07
C GLU A 83 10.40 19.03 -8.80
N CYS A 84 10.81 17.88 -8.21
CA CYS A 84 10.47 16.57 -8.75
C CYS A 84 8.94 16.32 -8.73
N ARG A 85 8.24 16.75 -7.69
CA ARG A 85 6.78 16.64 -7.58
C ARG A 85 6.05 17.34 -8.73
N GLU A 86 6.49 18.53 -9.10
CA GLU A 86 5.90 19.25 -10.23
C GLU A 86 6.11 18.50 -11.54
N LYS A 87 7.33 18.01 -11.79
CA LYS A 87 7.66 17.19 -12.97
C LYS A 87 6.84 15.90 -13.01
N ILE A 88 6.77 15.15 -11.90
CA ILE A 88 5.97 13.92 -11.79
C ILE A 88 4.50 14.21 -12.12
N THR A 89 3.95 15.27 -11.53
CA THR A 89 2.56 15.68 -11.75
C THR A 89 2.28 15.96 -13.22
N ASN A 90 3.18 16.66 -13.91
CA ASN A 90 3.01 17.01 -15.31
C ASN A 90 3.08 15.76 -16.20
N VAL A 91 4.09 14.89 -16.02
CA VAL A 91 4.24 13.65 -16.79
C VAL A 91 3.00 12.75 -16.63
N ILE A 92 2.49 12.57 -15.41
CA ILE A 92 1.29 11.76 -15.16
C ILE A 92 0.06 12.40 -15.83
N LYS A 93 -0.14 13.71 -15.70
CA LYS A 93 -1.27 14.40 -16.33
C LYS A 93 -1.24 14.27 -17.85
N GLU A 94 -0.11 14.55 -18.48
CA GLU A 94 0.06 14.43 -19.93
C GLU A 94 -0.28 13.02 -20.44
N TYR A 95 0.23 11.98 -19.77
CA TYR A 95 -0.11 10.61 -20.11
C TYR A 95 -1.60 10.31 -19.95
N MET A 96 -2.18 10.64 -18.79
CA MET A 96 -3.59 10.34 -18.51
C MET A 96 -4.51 11.08 -19.48
N GLU A 97 -4.23 12.33 -19.83
CA GLU A 97 -4.98 13.10 -20.81
C GLU A 97 -4.84 12.52 -22.23
N SER A 98 -3.61 12.13 -22.64
CA SER A 98 -3.38 11.49 -23.95
C SER A 98 -4.12 10.17 -24.09
N GLU A 99 -4.30 9.43 -23.00
CA GLU A 99 -5.09 8.22 -22.91
C GLU A 99 -6.60 8.47 -22.76
N GLY A 100 -7.03 9.76 -22.72
CA GLY A 100 -8.45 10.15 -22.66
C GLY A 100 -9.09 10.05 -21.28
N TYR A 101 -8.30 9.98 -20.22
CA TYR A 101 -8.80 10.13 -18.86
C TYR A 101 -8.98 11.61 -18.52
N LEU A 102 -10.02 11.96 -17.79
CA LEU A 102 -10.34 13.33 -17.44
C LEU A 102 -10.10 13.57 -15.95
N LEU A 103 -9.22 14.51 -15.61
CA LEU A 103 -8.97 14.88 -14.23
C LEU A 103 -10.26 15.42 -13.59
N SER A 104 -10.60 14.89 -12.42
CA SER A 104 -11.81 15.26 -11.68
C SER A 104 -11.54 16.36 -10.66
N ASP A 105 -12.53 17.23 -10.44
CA ASP A 105 -12.52 18.23 -9.36
C ASP A 105 -12.48 17.58 -7.94
N ALA A 106 -12.73 16.28 -7.85
CA ALA A 106 -12.57 15.53 -6.61
C ALA A 106 -11.11 15.31 -6.22
N SER A 107 -10.14 15.57 -7.13
CA SER A 107 -8.71 15.47 -6.83
C SER A 107 -8.31 16.38 -5.67
N ARG A 108 -7.36 15.94 -4.86
CA ARG A 108 -6.88 16.67 -3.69
C ARG A 108 -5.35 16.75 -3.71
N PHE A 109 -4.84 17.93 -3.48
CA PHE A 109 -3.41 18.21 -3.43
C PHE A 109 -3.10 18.82 -2.07
N SER A 110 -2.37 18.11 -1.24
CA SER A 110 -1.99 18.58 0.09
C SER A 110 -0.48 18.68 0.21
N HIS A 111 0.00 19.11 1.36
CA HIS A 111 1.45 19.26 1.61
C HIS A 111 2.24 17.96 1.37
N SER A 112 1.69 16.80 1.75
CA SER A 112 2.38 15.51 1.75
C SER A 112 1.78 14.45 0.82
N LEU A 113 0.63 14.75 0.18
CA LEU A 113 -0.12 13.78 -0.60
C LEU A 113 -0.80 14.44 -1.79
N ASP A 114 -0.60 13.87 -2.97
CA ASP A 114 -1.40 14.15 -4.16
C ASP A 114 -2.34 12.98 -4.41
N ALA A 115 -3.65 13.25 -4.43
CA ALA A 115 -4.69 12.29 -4.77
C ALA A 115 -5.38 12.71 -6.06
N PHE A 116 -4.95 12.11 -7.17
CA PHE A 116 -5.57 12.31 -8.47
C PHE A 116 -6.77 11.39 -8.63
N HIS A 117 -7.86 11.94 -9.12
CA HIS A 117 -9.05 11.20 -9.52
C HIS A 117 -9.31 11.43 -11.00
N TYR A 118 -9.23 10.39 -11.81
CA TYR A 118 -9.41 10.46 -13.26
C TYR A 118 -10.66 9.72 -13.68
N ASN A 119 -11.63 10.47 -14.22
CA ASN A 119 -12.87 9.92 -14.75
C ASN A 119 -12.64 9.25 -16.10
N TYR A 120 -13.34 8.14 -16.35
CA TYR A 120 -13.40 7.47 -17.65
C TYR A 120 -14.74 6.79 -17.85
N GLN A 121 -15.01 6.34 -19.08
CA GLN A 121 -16.17 5.50 -19.40
C GLN A 121 -15.68 4.05 -19.54
N ASN A 122 -16.26 3.14 -18.76
CA ASN A 122 -15.92 1.73 -18.84
C ASN A 122 -16.56 1.04 -20.07
N ALA A 123 -16.15 -0.20 -20.36
CA ALA A 123 -16.66 -0.97 -21.51
C ALA A 123 -18.17 -1.26 -21.45
N GLY A 124 -18.81 -1.08 -20.29
CA GLY A 124 -20.25 -1.14 -20.10
C GLY A 124 -20.98 0.17 -20.40
N GLY A 125 -20.24 1.26 -20.69
CA GLY A 125 -20.80 2.60 -20.90
C GLY A 125 -21.03 3.39 -19.60
N ASN A 126 -20.67 2.85 -18.45
CA ASN A 126 -20.83 3.53 -17.16
C ASN A 126 -19.63 4.46 -16.88
N LYS A 127 -19.89 5.56 -16.17
CA LYS A 127 -18.82 6.39 -15.62
C LYS A 127 -18.12 5.64 -14.47
N ASP A 128 -16.82 5.67 -14.48
CA ASP A 128 -15.98 5.11 -13.41
C ASP A 128 -14.73 6.00 -13.22
N MET A 129 -13.90 5.71 -12.23
CA MET A 129 -12.81 6.57 -11.83
C MET A 129 -11.56 5.76 -11.46
N ILE A 130 -10.40 6.20 -11.93
CA ILE A 130 -9.08 5.77 -11.47
C ILE A 130 -8.62 6.72 -10.39
N LYS A 131 -8.09 6.17 -9.29
CA LYS A 131 -7.44 6.93 -8.23
C LYS A 131 -5.95 6.63 -8.21
N ILE A 132 -5.12 7.68 -8.18
CA ILE A 132 -3.65 7.60 -8.04
C ILE A 132 -3.29 8.47 -6.85
N GLU A 133 -2.64 7.89 -5.84
CA GLU A 133 -2.13 8.61 -4.67
C GLU A 133 -0.61 8.60 -4.66
N LEU A 134 0.01 9.77 -4.56
CA LEU A 134 1.45 9.96 -4.44
C LEU A 134 1.76 10.53 -3.06
N ASN A 135 2.46 9.77 -2.23
CA ASN A 135 2.84 10.20 -0.89
C ASN A 135 4.29 10.70 -0.88
N TYR A 136 4.50 11.91 -0.40
CA TYR A 136 5.81 12.58 -0.34
C TYR A 136 6.41 12.61 1.06
N SER A 137 5.69 12.14 2.08
CA SER A 137 6.16 12.12 3.47
C SER A 137 6.88 10.84 3.87
N LEU A 138 6.54 9.71 3.22
CA LEU A 138 7.13 8.39 3.46
C LEU A 138 8.23 8.07 2.43
N ARG A 139 9.14 9.02 2.17
CA ARG A 139 10.15 8.92 1.12
C ARG A 139 11.44 8.20 1.52
N ALA A 140 11.57 7.80 2.79
CA ALA A 140 12.64 6.93 3.26
C ALA A 140 12.06 5.56 3.64
N HIS A 141 12.75 4.49 3.22
CA HIS A 141 12.29 3.12 3.40
C HIS A 141 13.35 2.31 4.15
N ILE A 142 12.91 1.28 4.91
CA ILE A 142 13.79 0.38 5.66
C ILE A 142 14.69 -0.41 4.70
N PHE A 143 14.10 -0.93 3.62
CA PHE A 143 14.79 -1.76 2.65
C PHE A 143 14.94 -1.08 1.29
N GLU A 144 15.86 -1.62 0.47
CA GLU A 144 15.90 -1.26 -0.94
C GLU A 144 14.60 -1.61 -1.66
N PRO A 145 14.20 -0.82 -2.65
CA PRO A 145 13.11 -1.17 -3.53
C PRO A 145 13.31 -2.52 -4.20
N VAL A 146 12.23 -3.25 -4.41
CA VAL A 146 12.28 -4.54 -5.10
C VAL A 146 11.56 -4.47 -6.45
N TYR A 147 12.02 -5.28 -7.41
CA TYR A 147 11.33 -5.51 -8.68
C TYR A 147 10.58 -6.83 -8.60
N ARG A 148 9.27 -6.81 -8.83
CA ARG A 148 8.41 -7.99 -8.81
C ARG A 148 7.62 -8.14 -10.10
N SER A 149 7.54 -9.36 -10.61
CA SER A 149 6.64 -9.70 -11.72
C SER A 149 5.19 -9.76 -11.27
N ILE A 150 4.27 -9.48 -12.19
CA ILE A 150 2.84 -9.69 -11.98
C ILE A 150 2.57 -11.20 -11.98
N LEU A 151 1.97 -11.72 -10.91
CA LEU A 151 1.73 -13.16 -10.73
C LEU A 151 0.47 -13.67 -11.45
N PRO A 152 -0.69 -12.95 -11.42
CA PRO A 152 -1.91 -13.46 -12.02
C PRO A 152 -1.81 -13.53 -13.55
N SER A 153 -1.98 -14.71 -14.11
CA SER A 153 -1.86 -14.96 -15.55
C SER A 153 -2.77 -14.10 -16.43
N ALA A 154 -3.92 -13.66 -15.89
CA ALA A 154 -4.82 -12.75 -16.58
C ALA A 154 -4.23 -11.34 -16.81
N PHE A 155 -3.17 -10.99 -16.10
CA PHE A 155 -2.51 -9.68 -16.15
C PHE A 155 -1.03 -9.79 -16.50
N ASP A 156 -0.46 -11.00 -16.51
CA ASP A 156 0.96 -11.23 -16.79
C ASP A 156 1.26 -11.00 -18.29
N ASP A 157 2.21 -10.13 -18.53
CA ASP A 157 2.74 -9.81 -19.85
C ASP A 157 4.22 -9.46 -19.78
N GLY A 158 4.90 -9.96 -18.72
CA GLY A 158 6.32 -9.75 -18.47
C GLY A 158 6.66 -8.44 -17.77
N LEU A 159 5.68 -7.61 -17.39
CA LEU A 159 5.91 -6.38 -16.64
C LEU A 159 6.50 -6.68 -15.27
N LYS A 160 7.63 -6.04 -14.95
CA LYS A 160 8.19 -5.99 -13.60
C LYS A 160 7.94 -4.62 -13.00
N ILE A 161 7.39 -4.59 -11.81
CA ILE A 161 7.04 -3.36 -11.11
C ILE A 161 8.07 -3.08 -10.02
N ARG A 162 8.59 -1.86 -9.98
CA ARG A 162 9.42 -1.35 -8.89
C ARG A 162 8.51 -0.93 -7.73
N MET A 163 8.75 -1.49 -6.56
CA MET A 163 7.85 -1.32 -5.42
C MET A 163 8.56 -1.33 -4.08
N VAL A 164 7.86 -0.86 -3.06
CA VAL A 164 8.29 -0.97 -1.66
C VAL A 164 8.40 -2.45 -1.28
N ASN A 165 9.37 -2.79 -0.44
CA ASN A 165 9.55 -4.15 0.03
C ASN A 165 8.25 -4.67 0.68
N PRO A 166 7.78 -5.88 0.34
CA PRO A 166 6.54 -6.44 0.90
C PRO A 166 6.48 -6.43 2.43
N MET A 167 7.60 -6.66 3.11
CA MET A 167 7.65 -6.62 4.58
C MET A 167 7.23 -5.25 5.14
N GLU A 168 7.67 -4.16 4.51
CA GLU A 168 7.27 -2.80 4.88
C GLU A 168 5.79 -2.54 4.60
N ILE A 169 5.30 -2.99 3.43
CA ILE A 169 3.88 -2.83 3.07
C ILE A 169 2.99 -3.52 4.10
N PHE A 170 3.33 -4.75 4.49
CA PHE A 170 2.53 -5.47 5.50
C PHE A 170 2.70 -4.88 6.90
N ALA A 171 3.87 -4.40 7.28
CA ALA A 171 4.07 -3.69 8.54
C ALA A 171 3.19 -2.43 8.62
N ALA A 172 3.16 -1.62 7.55
CA ALA A 172 2.29 -0.45 7.46
C ALA A 172 0.80 -0.83 7.49
N LYS A 173 0.39 -1.93 6.81
CA LYS A 173 -0.99 -2.45 6.85
C LYS A 173 -1.41 -2.93 8.23
N GLY A 174 -0.52 -3.60 8.96
CA GLY A 174 -0.77 -4.00 10.35
C GLY A 174 -1.04 -2.80 11.25
N ASN A 175 -0.26 -1.74 11.11
CA ASN A 175 -0.52 -0.48 11.82
C ASN A 175 -1.84 0.16 11.42
N ALA A 176 -2.17 0.21 10.13
CA ALA A 176 -3.47 0.69 9.66
C ALA A 176 -4.63 -0.16 10.23
N LEU A 177 -4.43 -1.47 10.35
CA LEU A 177 -5.43 -2.39 10.89
C LEU A 177 -5.73 -2.11 12.36
N ILE A 178 -4.73 -1.88 13.21
CA ILE A 178 -4.94 -1.57 14.62
C ILE A 178 -5.36 -0.12 14.90
N THR A 179 -5.22 0.77 13.89
CA THR A 179 -5.54 2.19 14.05
C THR A 179 -6.94 2.52 13.51
N ARG A 180 -7.25 2.11 12.28
CA ARG A 180 -8.51 2.46 11.59
C ARG A 180 -9.37 1.26 11.20
N ALA A 181 -8.82 0.06 11.24
CA ALA A 181 -9.48 -1.21 10.93
C ALA A 181 -10.27 -1.19 9.61
N ALA A 182 -9.59 -1.12 8.47
CA ALA A 182 -10.24 -1.29 7.18
C ALA A 182 -10.43 -2.78 6.83
N ALA A 183 -11.57 -3.11 6.20
CA ALA A 183 -11.92 -4.48 5.83
C ALA A 183 -10.85 -5.15 4.92
N ARG A 184 -10.29 -4.38 3.97
CA ARG A 184 -9.24 -4.87 3.05
C ARG A 184 -7.91 -5.09 3.79
N ASP A 185 -7.59 -4.29 4.82
CA ASP A 185 -6.36 -4.47 5.60
C ASP A 185 -6.45 -5.73 6.45
N LEU A 186 -7.61 -6.03 7.05
CA LEU A 186 -7.84 -7.30 7.74
C LEU A 186 -7.69 -8.51 6.79
N TYR A 187 -8.26 -8.42 5.60
CA TYR A 187 -8.18 -9.48 4.60
C TYR A 187 -6.74 -9.75 4.16
N ASP A 188 -6.01 -8.70 3.76
CA ASP A 188 -4.63 -8.80 3.31
C ASP A 188 -3.70 -9.31 4.43
N TRP A 189 -3.91 -8.84 5.67
CA TRP A 189 -3.16 -9.29 6.84
C TRP A 189 -3.35 -10.78 7.11
N CYS A 190 -4.60 -11.25 7.08
CA CYS A 190 -4.88 -12.67 7.28
C CYS A 190 -4.34 -13.55 6.13
N ASN A 191 -4.31 -13.06 4.90
CA ASN A 191 -3.70 -13.78 3.80
C ASN A 191 -2.18 -13.87 3.96
N MET A 192 -1.52 -12.79 4.41
CA MET A 192 -0.10 -12.83 4.78
C MET A 192 0.18 -13.96 5.78
N LEU A 193 -0.66 -14.08 6.82
CA LEU A 193 -0.53 -15.12 7.83
C LEU A 193 -0.77 -16.52 7.27
N SER A 194 -1.79 -16.69 6.43
CA SER A 194 -2.11 -18.00 5.84
C SER A 194 -1.03 -18.52 4.87
N GLU A 195 -0.30 -17.60 4.22
CA GLU A 195 0.84 -17.92 3.34
C GLU A 195 2.15 -18.09 4.13
N GLY A 196 2.15 -17.88 5.45
CA GLY A 196 3.35 -17.99 6.30
C GLY A 196 4.41 -16.94 5.97
N LEU A 197 4.04 -15.78 5.41
CA LEU A 197 5.01 -14.76 5.04
C LEU A 197 5.69 -14.20 6.29
N PHE A 198 7.03 -14.07 6.22
CA PHE A 198 7.89 -13.51 7.26
C PHE A 198 8.01 -14.33 8.56
N GLU A 199 7.54 -15.58 8.61
CA GLU A 199 7.67 -16.45 9.78
C GLU A 199 9.13 -16.64 10.19
N GLU A 200 10.04 -16.86 9.22
CA GLU A 200 11.48 -17.00 9.47
C GLU A 200 12.17 -15.67 9.84
N GLN A 201 11.53 -14.54 9.59
CA GLN A 201 12.02 -13.18 9.83
C GLN A 201 11.12 -12.41 10.79
N ARG A 202 10.44 -13.13 11.68
CA ARG A 202 9.42 -12.57 12.58
C ARG A 202 9.93 -11.40 13.43
N ASP A 203 11.16 -11.45 13.92
CA ASP A 203 11.76 -10.38 14.69
C ASP A 203 12.00 -9.12 13.84
N LEU A 204 12.47 -9.28 12.61
CA LEU A 204 12.64 -8.16 11.69
C LEU A 204 11.28 -7.56 11.29
N PHE A 205 10.29 -8.40 11.04
CA PHE A 205 8.92 -7.95 10.75
C PHE A 205 8.33 -7.15 11.93
N ARG A 206 8.54 -7.59 13.19
CA ARG A 206 8.15 -6.83 14.38
C ARG A 206 8.82 -5.46 14.42
N LYS A 207 10.13 -5.38 14.15
CA LYS A 207 10.87 -4.12 14.10
C LYS A 207 10.32 -3.19 13.02
N CYS A 208 10.01 -3.70 11.83
CA CYS A 208 9.33 -2.92 10.78
C CYS A 208 7.96 -2.41 11.24
N PHE A 209 7.18 -3.26 11.91
CA PHE A 209 5.88 -2.85 12.45
C PHE A 209 6.01 -1.71 13.47
N LEU A 210 6.94 -1.83 14.41
CA LEU A 210 7.22 -0.79 15.42
C LEU A 210 7.67 0.52 14.77
N PHE A 211 8.53 0.45 13.75
CA PHE A 211 8.97 1.62 13.00
C PHE A 211 7.78 2.32 12.34
N TYR A 212 6.96 1.59 11.56
CA TYR A 212 5.79 2.18 10.91
C TYR A 212 4.74 2.69 11.90
N MET A 213 4.62 2.08 13.09
CA MET A 213 3.77 2.60 14.16
C MET A 213 4.22 3.97 14.64
N THR A 214 5.53 4.18 14.82
CA THR A 214 6.06 5.47 15.28
C THR A 214 5.90 6.57 14.26
N ILE A 215 6.04 6.29 12.96
CA ILE A 215 5.99 7.31 11.92
C ILE A 215 4.60 7.60 11.36
N SER A 216 3.65 6.65 11.49
CA SER A 216 2.32 6.75 10.85
C SER A 216 1.21 7.18 11.81
N ALA A 217 1.25 6.78 13.09
CA ALA A 217 0.18 7.04 14.04
C ALA A 217 0.25 8.47 14.60
N ASP A 218 -0.90 9.12 14.81
CA ASP A 218 -0.96 10.43 15.50
C ASP A 218 -0.58 10.29 16.97
N THR A 219 -0.95 9.18 17.60
CA THR A 219 -0.57 8.81 18.97
C THR A 219 0.06 7.44 18.99
N LEU A 220 1.13 7.28 19.76
CA LEU A 220 1.87 6.03 19.89
C LEU A 220 1.04 4.98 20.65
N ASN A 221 0.66 3.89 19.98
CA ASN A 221 -0.12 2.79 20.58
C ASN A 221 0.81 1.77 21.26
N LYS A 222 1.43 2.14 22.38
CA LYS A 222 2.38 1.28 23.13
C LYS A 222 1.73 0.04 23.75
N SER A 223 0.41 0.03 23.92
CA SER A 223 -0.35 -1.13 24.39
C SER A 223 -0.71 -2.12 23.29
N PHE A 224 -0.48 -1.74 22.03
CA PHE A 224 -0.89 -2.51 20.85
C PHE A 224 -2.38 -2.87 20.88
N ASP A 225 -3.19 -1.92 21.33
CA ASP A 225 -4.64 -2.09 21.41
C ASP A 225 -5.19 -2.43 20.02
N THR A 226 -5.90 -3.54 19.95
CA THR A 226 -6.52 -4.08 18.75
C THR A 226 -8.03 -3.89 18.73
N SER A 227 -8.59 -3.09 19.64
CA SER A 227 -10.03 -2.85 19.76
C SER A 227 -10.66 -2.25 18.49
N ALA A 228 -9.88 -1.49 17.72
CA ALA A 228 -10.31 -0.99 16.42
C ALA A 228 -10.77 -2.13 15.48
N ILE A 229 -10.16 -3.32 15.55
CA ILE A 229 -10.54 -4.49 14.74
C ILE A 229 -11.97 -4.93 15.05
N ASP A 230 -12.42 -4.78 16.30
CA ASP A 230 -13.78 -5.16 16.71
C ASP A 230 -14.84 -4.27 16.08
N THR A 231 -14.49 -3.05 15.66
CA THR A 231 -15.41 -2.12 14.96
C THR A 231 -15.77 -2.56 13.54
N LEU A 232 -15.06 -3.55 12.98
CA LEU A 232 -15.42 -4.12 11.68
C LEU A 232 -16.72 -4.93 11.86
N ASP A 233 -17.70 -4.63 11.05
CA ASP A 233 -18.97 -5.33 10.99
C ASP A 233 -19.25 -5.85 9.58
N PHE A 234 -20.31 -6.65 9.45
CA PHE A 234 -20.70 -7.22 8.15
C PHE A 234 -21.03 -6.14 7.12
N ASN A 235 -21.56 -4.99 7.51
CA ASN A 235 -21.91 -3.92 6.59
C ASN A 235 -20.63 -3.29 5.98
N LYS A 236 -19.57 -3.07 6.79
CA LYS A 236 -18.28 -2.62 6.30
C LYS A 236 -17.66 -3.64 5.35
N ILE A 237 -17.71 -4.94 5.71
CA ILE A 237 -17.20 -6.01 4.83
C ILE A 237 -17.98 -6.04 3.50
N ARG A 238 -19.29 -6.00 3.55
CA ARG A 238 -20.14 -6.00 2.35
C ARG A 238 -19.88 -4.81 1.42
N ARG A 239 -19.65 -3.65 2.00
CA ARG A 239 -19.41 -2.41 1.24
C ARG A 239 -18.00 -2.34 0.68
N ASP A 240 -16.98 -2.67 1.47
CA ASP A 240 -15.59 -2.31 1.19
C ASP A 240 -14.74 -3.49 0.69
N LEU A 241 -15.13 -4.75 0.98
CA LEU A 241 -14.38 -5.94 0.59
C LEU A 241 -15.09 -6.78 -0.48
N PHE A 242 -16.37 -7.11 -0.32
CA PHE A 242 -17.06 -8.01 -1.25
C PHE A 242 -17.04 -7.56 -2.72
N PRO A 243 -17.10 -6.26 -3.06
CA PRO A 243 -17.03 -5.84 -4.47
C PRO A 243 -15.71 -6.16 -5.17
N VAL A 244 -14.64 -6.38 -4.39
CA VAL A 244 -13.29 -6.66 -4.89
C VAL A 244 -12.83 -8.09 -4.58
N LEU A 245 -13.60 -8.84 -3.79
CA LEU A 245 -13.25 -10.20 -3.37
C LEU A 245 -13.51 -11.20 -4.50
N ASN A 246 -12.69 -12.25 -4.58
CA ASN A 246 -12.97 -13.38 -5.46
C ASN A 246 -14.26 -14.07 -5.01
N LYS A 247 -15.18 -14.33 -5.93
CA LYS A 247 -16.50 -14.96 -5.67
C LYS A 247 -16.40 -16.36 -5.06
N LYS A 248 -15.24 -17.01 -5.17
CA LYS A 248 -14.97 -18.33 -4.60
C LYS A 248 -14.45 -18.26 -3.16
N ASP A 249 -14.12 -17.06 -2.67
CA ASP A 249 -13.61 -16.88 -1.31
C ASP A 249 -14.74 -17.04 -0.28
N ASN A 250 -14.43 -17.78 0.78
CA ASN A 250 -15.32 -17.97 1.93
C ASN A 250 -14.80 -17.16 3.13
N PHE A 251 -15.02 -15.84 3.09
CA PHE A 251 -14.57 -14.92 4.12
C PHE A 251 -15.40 -15.04 5.40
N GLN A 252 -14.77 -15.41 6.51
CA GLN A 252 -15.38 -15.53 7.85
C GLN A 252 -14.85 -14.41 8.76
N LEU A 253 -15.65 -13.37 8.99
CA LEU A 253 -15.23 -12.14 9.68
C LEU A 253 -14.68 -12.42 11.10
N ASP A 254 -15.43 -13.15 11.93
CA ASP A 254 -15.07 -13.35 13.34
C ASP A 254 -13.81 -14.21 13.49
N GLU A 255 -13.64 -15.20 12.63
CA GLU A 255 -12.43 -16.02 12.59
C GLU A 255 -11.21 -15.16 12.19
N ARG A 256 -11.35 -14.34 11.15
CA ARG A 256 -10.27 -13.45 10.65
C ARG A 256 -9.88 -12.42 11.71
N LYS A 257 -10.84 -11.82 12.42
CA LYS A 257 -10.57 -10.93 13.55
C LYS A 257 -9.74 -11.63 14.63
N LYS A 258 -10.16 -12.83 15.03
CA LYS A 258 -9.46 -13.61 16.06
C LYS A 258 -8.03 -13.93 15.66
N ILE A 259 -7.82 -14.42 14.41
CA ILE A 259 -6.49 -14.73 13.87
C ILE A 259 -5.60 -13.49 13.92
N ALA A 260 -6.08 -12.35 13.38
CA ALA A 260 -5.30 -11.12 13.34
C ALA A 260 -4.92 -10.61 14.74
N LYS A 261 -5.87 -10.59 15.68
CA LYS A 261 -5.64 -10.14 17.07
C LYS A 261 -4.64 -11.03 17.80
N ASN A 262 -4.78 -12.35 17.69
CA ASN A 262 -3.85 -13.30 18.31
C ASN A 262 -2.42 -13.12 17.77
N TYR A 263 -2.27 -13.04 16.46
CA TYR A 263 -0.95 -12.86 15.87
C TYR A 263 -0.29 -11.53 16.29
N ILE A 264 -1.04 -10.44 16.31
CA ILE A 264 -0.52 -9.15 16.79
C ILE A 264 -0.08 -9.25 18.26
N SER A 265 -0.88 -9.86 19.12
CA SER A 265 -0.52 -10.09 20.51
C SER A 265 0.78 -10.89 20.66
N ASP A 266 0.91 -11.98 19.90
CA ASP A 266 2.10 -12.83 19.93
C ASP A 266 3.34 -12.15 19.30
N LEU A 267 3.13 -11.32 18.27
CA LEU A 267 4.20 -10.57 17.62
C LEU A 267 4.78 -9.50 18.55
N MET A 268 3.96 -8.85 19.38
CA MET A 268 4.33 -7.69 20.19
C MET A 268 4.93 -8.04 21.56
N VAL A 269 5.58 -9.20 21.66
CA VAL A 269 6.47 -9.52 22.80
C VAL A 269 7.81 -8.82 22.60
N LEU A 270 7.92 -7.59 23.13
CA LEU A 270 9.03 -6.70 22.87
C LEU A 270 10.28 -7.05 23.68
N THR A 271 11.45 -6.90 23.05
CA THR A 271 12.76 -6.89 23.71
C THR A 271 12.98 -5.60 24.52
N THR A 272 14.03 -5.59 25.36
CA THR A 272 14.39 -4.40 26.13
C THR A 272 14.74 -3.21 25.22
N LYS A 273 15.48 -3.45 24.13
CA LYS A 273 15.86 -2.40 23.15
C LYS A 273 14.63 -1.83 22.42
N GLU A 274 13.69 -2.69 22.01
CA GLU A 274 12.47 -2.25 21.36
C GLU A 274 11.57 -1.41 22.27
N LYS A 275 11.49 -1.76 23.56
CA LYS A 275 10.82 -0.93 24.59
C LYS A 275 11.52 0.41 24.74
N GLU A 276 12.84 0.40 24.86
CA GLU A 276 13.64 1.62 24.95
C GLU A 276 13.44 2.52 23.71
N TYR A 277 13.42 1.93 22.50
CA TYR A 277 13.13 2.69 21.28
C TYR A 277 11.81 3.45 21.37
N LEU A 278 10.73 2.79 21.81
CA LEU A 278 9.42 3.41 21.96
C LEU A 278 9.40 4.50 23.04
N ASP A 279 10.07 4.27 24.15
CA ASP A 279 10.19 5.25 25.26
C ASP A 279 10.97 6.49 24.81
N ARG A 280 12.09 6.30 24.11
CA ARG A 280 12.88 7.41 23.53
C ARG A 280 12.10 8.19 22.49
N PHE A 281 11.35 7.50 21.62
CA PHE A 281 10.53 8.18 20.62
C PHE A 281 9.43 9.03 21.27
N GLU A 282 8.80 8.55 22.33
CA GLU A 282 7.83 9.32 23.14
C GLU A 282 8.47 10.55 23.81
N GLU A 283 9.75 10.42 24.25
CA GLU A 283 10.57 11.53 24.74
C GLU A 283 11.05 12.48 23.62
N LYS A 284 10.56 12.32 22.37
CA LYS A 284 10.99 13.11 21.21
C LYS A 284 12.45 12.87 20.80
N LYS A 285 12.99 11.68 21.08
CA LYS A 285 14.34 11.25 20.69
C LYS A 285 14.23 10.11 19.69
N TYR A 286 14.53 10.39 18.44
CA TYR A 286 14.56 9.36 17.40
C TYR A 286 15.91 8.64 17.38
N MET A 287 15.91 7.36 17.74
CA MET A 287 17.09 6.51 17.85
C MET A 287 16.88 5.17 17.14
N PRO A 288 16.90 5.14 15.78
CA PRO A 288 16.61 3.93 15.01
C PRO A 288 17.60 2.78 15.28
N GLU A 289 18.80 3.06 15.76
CA GLU A 289 19.81 2.08 16.17
C GLU A 289 19.38 1.21 17.37
N LEU A 290 18.41 1.63 18.15
CA LEU A 290 17.78 0.80 19.18
C LEU A 290 16.86 -0.25 18.59
N LEU A 291 16.31 0.01 17.40
CA LEU A 291 15.38 -0.88 16.70
C LEU A 291 16.10 -1.78 15.70
N PHE A 292 17.02 -1.24 14.93
CA PHE A 292 17.73 -1.95 13.87
C PHE A 292 19.22 -2.10 14.23
N GLU A 293 19.74 -3.33 14.09
CA GLU A 293 21.17 -3.63 14.30
C GLU A 293 21.98 -3.49 13.00
N ASP A 294 21.30 -3.56 11.86
CA ASP A 294 21.90 -3.41 10.54
C ASP A 294 22.22 -1.92 10.26
N ALA A 295 23.51 -1.64 10.09
CA ALA A 295 24.00 -0.28 9.87
C ALA A 295 23.46 0.36 8.57
N GLU A 296 23.20 -0.44 7.52
CA GLU A 296 22.65 0.05 6.27
C GLU A 296 21.18 0.47 6.46
N ILE A 297 20.40 -0.31 7.20
CA ILE A 297 19.02 0.05 7.56
C ILE A 297 18.99 1.32 8.38
N VAL A 298 19.84 1.41 9.41
CA VAL A 298 19.94 2.61 10.26
C VAL A 298 20.27 3.84 9.41
N GLU A 299 21.25 3.74 8.50
CA GLU A 299 21.64 4.84 7.63
C GLU A 299 20.49 5.32 6.74
N ARG A 300 19.68 4.40 6.19
CA ARG A 300 18.52 4.74 5.36
C ARG A 300 17.44 5.49 6.13
N VAL A 301 17.16 5.07 7.36
CA VAL A 301 16.03 5.61 8.13
C VAL A 301 16.41 6.70 9.12
N LYS A 302 17.69 6.92 9.44
CA LYS A 302 18.13 7.92 10.45
C LYS A 302 17.60 9.33 10.18
N ASN A 303 17.41 9.69 8.92
CA ASN A 303 16.88 10.98 8.51
C ASN A 303 15.43 10.87 7.96
N HIS A 304 14.65 9.88 8.45
CA HIS A 304 13.28 9.70 7.99
C HIS A 304 12.42 10.94 8.29
N PRO A 305 11.83 11.60 7.27
CA PRO A 305 11.17 12.89 7.43
C PRO A 305 10.08 12.91 8.51
N MET A 306 9.21 11.88 8.51
CA MET A 306 8.13 11.79 9.49
C MET A 306 8.62 11.51 10.91
N ALA A 307 9.68 10.70 11.07
CA ALA A 307 10.25 10.46 12.38
C ALA A 307 10.85 11.74 12.97
N LEU A 308 11.63 12.47 12.17
CA LEU A 308 12.22 13.74 12.57
C LEU A 308 11.17 14.82 12.84
N TRP A 309 10.10 14.87 12.04
CA TRP A 309 9.01 15.82 12.23
C TRP A 309 8.30 15.58 13.57
N LYS A 310 7.92 14.33 13.87
CA LYS A 310 7.26 13.95 15.11
C LYS A 310 8.12 14.15 16.36
N CYS A 311 9.43 14.12 16.22
CA CYS A 311 10.35 14.38 17.33
C CYS A 311 10.66 15.88 17.51
N LYS A 312 10.25 16.76 16.56
CA LYS A 312 10.38 18.23 16.71
C LYS A 312 9.18 18.87 17.37
N GLU A 313 8.00 18.25 17.27
CA GLU A 313 6.77 18.68 17.95
C GLU A 313 6.69 18.16 19.38
#